data_e5eeb54887dfc0eb8bc197274a08f992
#
_entry.id   e5eeb54887dfc0eb8bc197274a08f992
#
_cell.length_a   1.000
_cell.length_b   1.000
_cell.length_c   1.000
_cell.angle_alpha   90.00
_cell.angle_beta   90.00
_cell.angle_gamma   90.00
#
_symmetry.space_group_name_H-M   'P 1'
#
loop_
_entity.id
_entity.type
_entity.pdbx_description
1 polymer ?
#
loop_
_entity_poly.entity_id
_entity_poly.type
_entity_poly.pdbx_seq_one_letter_code
_entity_poly.pdbx_strand_id
1 'polypeptide(L)'
;MSSEKFSVAVCMGSDSDWPVMRAATEILIELGITNKAFVLSAHRMPLEMAAFAQNARDNGFNVIIAGAGGAAHLPGMMAALTTLPVIGVPVSATALD
;
A
#
# COMPACT_ATOMS: atom_id res chain seq x y z
N MET A 1 17.24 -15.73 -15.25
CA MET A 1 16.15 -15.68 -14.71
C MET A 1 15.74 -14.33 -14.36
N SER A 2 14.73 -13.97 -14.61
CA SER A 2 14.36 -12.67 -14.30
C SER A 2 13.83 -12.64 -12.91
N SER A 3 14.20 -11.71 -12.19
CA SER A 3 13.53 -11.46 -10.96
C SER A 3 12.20 -10.84 -11.31
N GLU A 4 11.19 -11.36 -10.70
CA GLU A 4 9.88 -10.77 -10.87
C GLU A 4 9.87 -9.42 -10.19
N LYS A 5 9.41 -8.44 -10.92
CA LYS A 5 9.24 -7.10 -10.37
C LYS A 5 7.77 -6.77 -10.35
N PHE A 6 7.33 -6.21 -9.23
CA PHE A 6 5.96 -5.77 -9.11
C PHE A 6 5.94 -4.25 -9.26
N SER A 7 5.09 -3.75 -10.15
CA SER A 7 5.03 -2.32 -10.45
C SER A 7 4.30 -1.54 -9.37
N VAL A 8 3.31 -2.15 -8.75
CA VAL A 8 2.46 -1.45 -7.78
C VAL A 8 2.49 -2.20 -6.45
N ALA A 9 2.72 -1.46 -5.39
CA ALA A 9 2.59 -1.98 -4.04
C ALA A 9 1.23 -1.58 -3.51
N VAL A 10 0.45 -2.56 -3.03
CA VAL A 10 -0.86 -2.31 -2.44
C VAL A 10 -0.71 -2.50 -0.93
N CYS A 11 -0.73 -1.41 -0.20
CA CYS A 11 -0.42 -1.42 1.24
C CYS A 11 -1.66 -1.16 2.06
N MET A 12 -1.75 -1.80 3.22
CA MET A 12 -2.87 -1.61 4.13
C MET A 12 -2.36 -1.72 5.55
N GLY A 13 -3.03 -1.06 6.47
CA GLY A 13 -2.61 -1.03 7.86
C GLY A 13 -2.98 -2.25 8.67
N SER A 14 -3.91 -3.05 8.17
CA SER A 14 -4.38 -4.24 8.84
C SER A 14 -4.92 -5.22 7.82
N ASP A 15 -4.82 -6.51 8.11
CA ASP A 15 -5.40 -7.51 7.22
C ASP A 15 -6.93 -7.40 7.15
N SER A 16 -7.55 -6.74 8.13
CA SER A 16 -8.98 -6.50 8.06
C SER A 16 -9.37 -5.53 6.94
N ASP A 17 -8.41 -4.81 6.38
CA ASP A 17 -8.66 -3.93 5.24
C ASP A 17 -8.64 -4.69 3.92
N TRP A 18 -8.22 -5.94 3.93
CA TRP A 18 -8.05 -6.72 2.71
C TRP A 18 -9.31 -6.80 1.84
N PRO A 19 -10.52 -7.00 2.41
CA PRO A 19 -11.69 -7.07 1.53
C PRO A 19 -11.88 -5.84 0.64
N VAL A 20 -11.49 -4.66 1.13
CA VAL A 20 -11.55 -3.45 0.31
C VAL A 20 -10.36 -3.37 -0.63
N MET A 21 -9.16 -3.60 -0.12
CA MET A 21 -7.94 -3.44 -0.91
C MET A 21 -7.80 -4.51 -1.97
N ARG A 22 -8.44 -5.67 -1.77
CA ARG A 22 -8.44 -6.73 -2.76
C ARG A 22 -9.03 -6.27 -4.10
N ALA A 23 -10.00 -5.37 -4.05
CA ALA A 23 -10.58 -4.84 -5.29
C ALA A 23 -9.53 -4.12 -6.14
N ALA A 24 -8.60 -3.41 -5.48
CA ALA A 24 -7.52 -2.75 -6.21
C ALA A 24 -6.60 -3.78 -6.88
N THR A 25 -6.26 -4.85 -6.16
CA THR A 25 -5.39 -5.87 -6.74
C THR A 25 -6.06 -6.56 -7.92
N GLU A 26 -7.37 -6.80 -7.83
CA GLU A 26 -8.08 -7.46 -8.91
C GLU A 26 -8.13 -6.62 -10.17
N ILE A 27 -8.33 -5.31 -10.02
CA ILE A 27 -8.33 -4.42 -11.17
C ILE A 27 -6.95 -4.35 -11.80
N LEU A 28 -5.90 -4.29 -10.98
CA LEU A 28 -4.53 -4.26 -11.49
C LEU A 28 -4.22 -5.53 -12.29
N ILE A 29 -4.68 -6.67 -11.80
CA ILE A 29 -4.48 -7.93 -12.52
C ILE A 29 -5.20 -7.89 -13.86
N GLU A 30 -6.44 -7.40 -13.90
CA GLU A 30 -7.18 -7.29 -15.15
C GLU A 30 -6.46 -6.39 -16.16
N LEU A 31 -5.79 -5.36 -15.66
CA LEU A 31 -5.05 -4.43 -16.51
C LEU A 31 -3.67 -4.93 -16.88
N GLY A 32 -3.28 -6.10 -16.41
CA GLY A 32 -1.97 -6.66 -16.71
C GLY A 32 -0.84 -6.00 -15.91
N ILE A 33 -1.15 -5.35 -14.80
CA ILE A 33 -0.16 -4.64 -14.00
C ILE A 33 0.25 -5.54 -12.83
N THR A 34 1.54 -5.81 -12.72
CA THR A 34 2.04 -6.62 -11.62
C THR A 34 1.93 -5.84 -10.31
N ASN A 35 1.51 -6.54 -9.26
CA ASN A 35 1.31 -5.89 -7.98
C ASN A 35 1.53 -6.88 -6.85
N LYS A 36 1.77 -6.33 -5.66
CA LYS A 36 1.94 -7.15 -4.47
C LYS A 36 1.34 -6.42 -3.29
N ALA A 37 0.65 -7.17 -2.44
CA ALA A 37 -0.02 -6.59 -1.27
C ALA A 37 0.84 -6.76 -0.02
N PHE A 38 0.80 -5.75 0.83
CA PHE A 38 1.56 -5.71 2.08
C PHE A 38 0.69 -5.19 3.21
N VAL A 39 0.85 -5.76 4.39
CA VAL A 39 0.23 -5.23 5.60
C VAL A 39 1.32 -4.50 6.38
N LEU A 40 1.18 -3.17 6.50
CA LEU A 40 2.17 -2.31 7.11
C LEU A 40 1.46 -1.25 7.96
N SER A 41 1.33 -1.52 9.25
CA SER A 41 0.66 -0.58 10.13
C SER A 41 1.60 0.56 10.49
N ALA A 42 1.20 1.80 10.22
CA ALA A 42 1.99 2.96 10.56
C ALA A 42 2.14 3.11 12.08
N HIS A 43 1.19 2.60 12.84
CA HIS A 43 1.21 2.74 14.30
C HIS A 43 1.87 1.57 15.01
N ARG A 44 1.68 0.35 14.51
CA ARG A 44 2.24 -0.84 15.15
C ARG A 44 3.58 -1.26 14.57
N MET A 45 3.86 -0.89 13.32
CA MET A 45 5.06 -1.29 12.61
C MET A 45 5.72 -0.09 11.95
N PRO A 46 6.01 0.98 12.72
CA PRO A 46 6.50 2.21 12.09
C PRO A 46 7.85 2.05 11.40
N LEU A 47 8.74 1.23 11.95
CA LEU A 47 10.06 1.05 11.34
C LEU A 47 9.97 0.25 10.06
N GLU A 48 9.16 -0.80 10.05
CA GLU A 48 8.97 -1.61 8.85
C GLU A 48 8.28 -0.80 7.77
N MET A 49 7.28 -0.01 8.14
CA MET A 49 6.57 0.85 7.19
C MET A 49 7.52 1.88 6.61
N ALA A 50 8.34 2.51 7.44
CA ALA A 50 9.29 3.52 6.97
C ALA A 50 10.33 2.90 6.05
N ALA A 51 10.88 1.75 6.41
CA ALA A 51 11.85 1.08 5.58
C ALA A 51 11.25 0.68 4.24
N PHE A 52 10.02 0.18 4.25
CA PHE A 52 9.36 -0.19 3.01
C PHE A 52 9.21 1.03 2.10
N ALA A 53 8.71 2.14 2.64
CA ALA A 53 8.48 3.33 1.84
C ALA A 53 9.78 3.90 1.28
N GLN A 54 10.82 3.93 2.10
CA GLN A 54 12.11 4.48 1.68
C GLN A 54 12.77 3.64 0.59
N ASN A 55 12.55 2.34 0.59
CA ASN A 55 13.19 1.43 -0.33
C ASN A 55 12.30 1.00 -1.50
N ALA A 56 11.05 1.45 -1.53
CA ALA A 56 10.10 0.96 -2.52
C ALA A 56 10.56 1.20 -3.95
N ARG A 57 11.09 2.38 -4.23
CA ARG A 57 11.53 2.69 -5.58
C ARG A 57 12.68 1.79 -6.00
N ASP A 58 13.65 1.58 -5.11
CA ASP A 58 14.81 0.74 -5.41
C ASP A 58 14.40 -0.72 -5.57
N ASN A 59 13.30 -1.11 -4.92
CA ASN A 59 12.78 -2.47 -5.04
C ASN A 59 11.93 -2.67 -6.29
N GLY A 60 11.80 -1.65 -7.12
CA GLY A 60 11.16 -1.80 -8.42
C GLY A 60 9.73 -1.33 -8.51
N PHE A 61 9.18 -0.82 -7.41
CA PHE A 61 7.81 -0.30 -7.44
C PHE A 61 7.78 1.07 -8.12
N ASN A 62 6.70 1.35 -8.81
CA ASN A 62 6.49 2.64 -9.47
C ASN A 62 5.42 3.47 -8.77
N VAL A 63 4.49 2.81 -8.08
CA VAL A 63 3.37 3.46 -7.42
C VAL A 63 3.03 2.68 -6.17
N ILE A 64 2.60 3.40 -5.14
CA ILE A 64 2.07 2.79 -3.92
C ILE A 64 0.59 3.16 -3.82
N ILE A 65 -0.27 2.16 -3.64
CA ILE A 65 -1.67 2.38 -3.32
C ILE A 65 -1.82 2.01 -1.86
N ALA A 66 -2.20 2.95 -1.03
CA ALA A 66 -2.24 2.73 0.41
C ALA A 66 -3.65 2.96 0.94
N GLY A 67 -4.20 1.95 1.58
CA GLY A 67 -5.49 2.04 2.22
C GLY A 67 -5.37 2.57 3.63
N ALA A 68 -6.31 3.38 4.04
CA ALA A 68 -6.31 3.93 5.38
C ALA A 68 -7.74 4.00 5.90
N GLY A 69 -7.95 3.35 7.04
CA GLY A 69 -9.21 3.48 7.76
C GLY A 69 -9.06 4.53 8.85
N GLY A 70 -10.19 4.95 9.39
CA GLY A 70 -10.21 5.86 10.52
C GLY A 70 -9.35 7.10 10.33
N ALA A 71 -8.18 7.10 10.94
CA ALA A 71 -7.31 8.27 10.97
C ALA A 71 -6.57 8.55 9.66
N ALA A 72 -6.56 7.61 8.74
CA ALA A 72 -5.99 7.80 7.39
C ALA A 72 -4.50 8.20 7.40
N HIS A 73 -3.72 7.64 8.31
CA HIS A 73 -2.31 8.05 8.46
C HIS A 73 -1.37 7.36 7.47
N LEU A 74 -1.63 6.12 7.08
CA LEU A 74 -0.67 5.35 6.29
C LEU A 74 -0.28 6.02 4.98
N PRO A 75 -1.23 6.50 4.16
CA PRO A 75 -0.83 7.11 2.88
C PRO A 75 0.04 8.33 3.06
N GLY A 76 -0.31 9.21 4.01
CA GLY A 76 0.46 10.41 4.25
C GLY A 76 1.86 10.13 4.77
N MET A 77 1.97 9.16 5.67
CA MET A 77 3.26 8.81 6.23
C MET A 77 4.15 8.16 5.17
N MET A 78 3.59 7.30 4.33
CA MET A 78 4.37 6.73 3.24
C MET A 78 4.78 7.78 2.21
N ALA A 79 3.88 8.70 1.88
CA ALA A 79 4.20 9.76 0.93
C ALA A 79 5.34 10.64 1.41
N ALA A 80 5.45 10.82 2.73
CA ALA A 80 6.53 11.62 3.31
C ALA A 80 7.88 10.92 3.22
N LEU A 81 7.91 9.62 2.95
CA LEU A 81 9.13 8.82 3.01
C LEU A 81 9.54 8.23 1.66
N THR A 82 8.78 8.49 0.61
CA THR A 82 9.09 7.93 -0.70
C THR A 82 9.00 9.01 -1.77
N THR A 83 9.73 8.81 -2.86
CA THR A 83 9.60 9.68 -4.03
C THR A 83 8.54 9.17 -5.00
N LEU A 84 7.94 8.01 -4.72
CA LEU A 84 6.92 7.46 -5.60
C LEU A 84 5.56 8.13 -5.36
N PRO A 85 4.70 8.16 -6.37
CA PRO A 85 3.31 8.57 -6.14
C PRO A 85 2.63 7.62 -5.16
N VAL A 86 1.86 8.18 -4.25
CA VAL A 86 1.08 7.41 -3.29
C VAL A 86 -0.39 7.76 -3.47
N ILE A 87 -1.19 6.75 -3.78
CA ILE A 87 -2.62 6.92 -3.94
C ILE A 87 -3.30 6.43 -2.68
N GLY A 88 -3.98 7.33 -1.98
CA GLY A 88 -4.69 6.97 -0.77
C GLY A 88 -6.09 6.45 -1.08
N VAL A 89 -6.45 5.34 -0.43
CA VAL A 89 -7.78 4.76 -0.56
C VAL A 89 -8.44 4.80 0.80
N PRO A 90 -9.54 5.53 0.96
CA PRO A 90 -10.25 5.52 2.23
C PRO A 90 -10.92 4.18 2.44
N VAL A 91 -10.68 3.59 3.60
CA VAL A 91 -11.26 2.31 3.97
C VAL A 91 -12.18 2.54 5.16
N SER A 92 -13.41 2.10 5.03
CA SER A 92 -14.36 2.24 6.14
C SER A 92 -13.99 1.21 7.21
N ALA A 93 -13.56 1.68 8.35
CA ALA A 93 -13.06 0.82 9.41
C ALA A 93 -14.18 0.40 10.37
N THR A 94 -15.22 1.20 10.49
CA THR A 94 -16.32 0.89 11.40
C THR A 94 -17.61 1.41 10.82
N ALA A 95 -18.70 1.06 11.47
CA ALA A 95 -20.01 1.55 11.07
C ALA A 95 -20.17 3.04 11.31
N LEU A 96 -19.25 3.63 12.04
CA LEU A 96 -19.33 5.07 12.37
C LEU A 96 -18.51 5.94 11.45
N ASP A 97 -17.83 5.34 10.53
CA ASP A 97 -16.98 6.09 9.60
C ASP A 97 -17.79 7.03 8.71
#